data_426219b5bc34645319e0bd4ec2458bdc
#
_entry.id   426219b5bc34645319e0bd4ec2458bdc
#
_cell.length_a   1.000
_cell.length_b   1.000
_cell.length_c   1.000
_cell.angle_alpha   90.00
_cell.angle_beta   90.00
_cell.angle_gamma   90.00
#
_symmetry.space_group_name_H-M   'P 1'
#
loop_
_entity.id
_entity.type
_entity.pdbx_description
1 polymer ?
#
loop_
_entity_poly.entity_id
_entity_poly.type
_entity_poly.pdbx_seq_one_letter_code
_entity_poly.pdbx_strand_id
1 'polypeptide(L)'
;MWHRHHAPLPGGFAWYCLGAVAEGGLVGKLVVGAAICGRPTNRNNDDGQTVEVIRLASDGTPNVCSALYGASARVAREMGAAKILTYTLDSESGASLRAAGWNRDKDGIQSWWTHDGSRTAAVAREHMTERKVRWSVTFREPIEVLLPSTGLLEGIPT
;
A
#
# COMPACT_ATOMS: atom_id res chain seq x y z
N MET A 1 15.40 -2.17 -13.51
CA MET A 1 14.87 -3.55 -13.50
C MET A 1 13.60 -3.54 -12.69
N TRP A 2 12.44 -3.66 -13.33
CA TRP A 2 11.13 -3.65 -12.68
C TRP A 2 11.00 -4.92 -11.83
N HIS A 3 10.43 -4.83 -10.62
CA HIS A 3 10.39 -5.92 -9.64
C HIS A 3 9.94 -7.27 -10.23
N ARG A 4 10.81 -8.27 -10.15
CA ARG A 4 10.55 -9.64 -10.63
C ARG A 4 9.85 -10.55 -9.59
N HIS A 5 9.66 -10.05 -8.36
CA HIS A 5 9.35 -10.91 -7.21
C HIS A 5 7.88 -10.93 -6.81
N HIS A 6 7.01 -10.23 -7.53
CA HIS A 6 5.60 -10.15 -7.14
C HIS A 6 4.70 -10.90 -8.12
N ALA A 7 3.89 -11.79 -7.59
CA ALA A 7 2.77 -12.37 -8.32
C ALA A 7 1.83 -11.26 -8.84
N PRO A 8 1.08 -11.48 -9.94
CA PRO A 8 0.05 -10.55 -10.38
C PRO A 8 -0.90 -10.20 -9.23
N LEU A 9 -1.31 -8.93 -9.13
CA LEU A 9 -2.29 -8.53 -8.15
C LEU A 9 -3.65 -9.14 -8.51
N PRO A 10 -4.38 -9.72 -7.55
CA PRO A 10 -5.78 -10.03 -7.76
C PRO A 10 -6.54 -8.76 -8.16
N GLY A 11 -7.50 -8.87 -9.05
CA GLY A 11 -8.34 -7.74 -9.44
C GLY A 11 -9.10 -7.15 -8.25
N GLY A 12 -9.37 -5.84 -8.28
CA GLY A 12 -10.26 -5.17 -7.33
C GLY A 12 -9.62 -4.54 -6.08
N PHE A 13 -8.30 -4.63 -5.90
CA PHE A 13 -7.63 -4.02 -4.74
C PHE A 13 -7.14 -2.58 -4.99
N ALA A 14 -6.87 -2.21 -6.24
CA ALA A 14 -6.35 -0.89 -6.57
C ALA A 14 -7.46 0.17 -6.60
N TRP A 15 -7.25 1.27 -5.89
CA TRP A 15 -8.12 2.46 -5.97
C TRP A 15 -7.52 3.51 -6.89
N TYR A 16 -6.19 3.67 -6.89
CA TYR A 16 -5.48 4.56 -7.80
C TYR A 16 -4.08 4.07 -8.10
N CYS A 17 -3.55 4.53 -9.21
CA CYS A 17 -2.17 4.31 -9.61
C CYS A 17 -1.50 5.64 -9.90
N LEU A 18 -0.22 5.73 -9.57
CA LEU A 18 0.62 6.89 -9.85
C LEU A 18 1.77 6.47 -10.74
N GLY A 19 2.09 7.31 -11.72
CA GLY A 19 3.27 7.18 -12.55
C GLY A 19 4.23 8.33 -12.31
N ALA A 20 5.51 8.04 -12.15
CA ALA A 20 6.58 9.03 -12.22
C ALA A 20 7.12 9.07 -13.64
N VAL A 21 7.24 10.25 -14.22
CA VAL A 21 7.77 10.46 -15.56
C VAL A 21 8.99 11.37 -15.48
N ALA A 22 10.00 11.04 -16.29
CA ALA A 22 11.16 11.90 -16.52
C ALA A 22 11.15 12.41 -17.97
N GLU A 23 11.77 13.55 -18.20
CA GLU A 23 11.99 14.02 -19.56
C GLU A 23 12.99 13.10 -20.25
N GLY A 24 12.59 12.53 -21.37
CA GLY A 24 13.37 11.53 -22.13
C GLY A 24 13.99 12.10 -23.38
N GLY A 25 14.84 13.12 -23.27
CA GLY A 25 15.63 13.65 -24.40
C GLY A 25 14.82 13.85 -25.70
N LEU A 26 15.26 13.22 -26.79
CA LEU A 26 14.63 13.31 -28.12
C LEU A 26 13.26 12.58 -28.24
N VAL A 27 12.88 11.73 -27.31
CA VAL A 27 11.72 10.81 -27.43
C VAL A 27 10.54 11.23 -26.55
N GLY A 28 10.64 12.32 -25.78
CA GLY A 28 9.56 12.78 -24.92
C GLY A 28 9.64 12.24 -23.49
N LYS A 29 8.50 11.95 -22.86
CA LYS A 29 8.42 11.53 -21.44
C LYS A 29 8.52 10.02 -21.30
N LEU A 30 9.39 9.56 -20.40
CA LEU A 30 9.53 8.15 -20.04
C LEU A 30 8.93 7.89 -18.64
N VAL A 31 8.20 6.81 -18.49
CA VAL A 31 7.76 6.34 -17.17
C VAL A 31 8.95 5.70 -16.46
N VAL A 32 9.41 6.32 -15.39
CA VAL A 32 10.57 5.88 -14.57
C VAL A 32 10.16 5.20 -13.26
N GLY A 33 8.89 5.24 -12.92
CA GLY A 33 8.37 4.55 -11.75
C GLY A 33 6.85 4.53 -11.70
N ALA A 34 6.30 3.63 -10.90
CA ALA A 34 4.86 3.51 -10.67
C ALA A 34 4.56 3.04 -9.26
N ALA A 35 3.43 3.48 -8.72
CA ALA A 35 2.86 3.00 -7.47
C ALA A 35 1.41 2.58 -7.68
N ILE A 36 1.00 1.51 -7.02
CA ILE A 36 -0.38 1.00 -6.97
C ILE A 36 -0.84 1.11 -5.53
N CYS A 37 -1.90 1.86 -5.30
CA CYS A 37 -2.45 2.13 -4.00
C CYS A 37 -3.91 1.68 -3.94
N GLY A 38 -4.33 1.15 -2.81
CA GLY A 38 -5.69 0.69 -2.67
C GLY A 38 -6.00 0.10 -1.31
N ARG A 39 -6.94 -0.81 -1.30
CA ARG A 39 -7.41 -1.49 -0.10
C ARG A 39 -6.28 -2.29 0.55
N PRO A 40 -6.14 -2.24 1.88
CA PRO A 40 -5.16 -3.06 2.58
C PRO A 40 -5.32 -4.55 2.28
N THR A 41 -4.19 -5.20 1.97
CA THR A 41 -4.16 -6.64 1.71
C THR A 41 -4.36 -7.46 2.98
N ASN A 42 -4.01 -6.89 4.13
CA ASN A 42 -4.25 -7.49 5.44
C ASN A 42 -5.59 -6.99 6.00
N ARG A 43 -6.54 -7.91 6.20
CA ARG A 43 -7.87 -7.63 6.74
C ARG A 43 -7.87 -6.84 8.06
N ASN A 44 -6.85 -7.03 8.90
CA ASN A 44 -6.76 -6.31 10.18
C ASN A 44 -6.46 -4.81 10.02
N ASN A 45 -6.06 -4.38 8.83
CA ASN A 45 -5.82 -2.97 8.51
C ASN A 45 -6.92 -2.40 7.60
N ASP A 46 -7.89 -3.22 7.22
CA ASP A 46 -8.96 -2.85 6.30
C ASP A 46 -10.16 -2.31 7.09
N ASP A 47 -10.02 -1.09 7.55
CA ASP A 47 -11.00 -0.34 8.34
C ASP A 47 -11.84 0.63 7.49
N GLY A 48 -11.71 0.57 6.17
CA GLY A 48 -12.38 1.48 5.24
C GLY A 48 -11.78 2.90 5.19
N GLN A 49 -10.81 3.22 6.03
CA GLN A 49 -10.16 4.53 6.12
C GLN A 49 -8.64 4.46 5.91
N THR A 50 -8.11 3.25 5.80
CA THR A 50 -6.69 3.00 5.56
C THR A 50 -6.43 2.65 4.10
N VAL A 51 -5.42 3.27 3.52
CA VAL A 51 -4.89 2.97 2.17
C VAL A 51 -3.59 2.17 2.31
N GLU A 52 -3.34 1.24 1.42
CA GLU A 52 -2.04 0.57 1.30
C GLU A 52 -1.37 0.92 -0.03
N VAL A 53 -0.08 1.29 0.01
CA VAL A 53 0.77 1.21 -1.18
C VAL A 53 1.13 -0.25 -1.36
N ILE A 54 0.36 -0.91 -2.24
CA ILE A 54 0.44 -2.36 -2.46
C ILE A 54 1.70 -2.71 -3.24
N ARG A 55 2.06 -1.85 -4.18
CA ARG A 55 3.27 -1.96 -4.98
C ARG A 55 3.85 -0.62 -5.32
N LEU A 56 5.16 -0.56 -5.33
CA LEU A 56 5.94 0.53 -5.87
C LEU A 56 7.14 -0.05 -6.61
N ALA A 57 7.39 0.45 -7.80
CA ALA A 57 8.53 0.07 -8.63
C ALA A 57 9.14 1.28 -9.32
N SER A 58 10.43 1.24 -9.55
CA SER A 58 11.15 2.22 -10.36
C SER A 58 12.24 1.55 -11.18
N ASP A 59 12.73 2.25 -12.18
CA ASP A 59 13.87 1.82 -13.01
C ASP A 59 15.23 2.04 -12.34
N GLY A 60 15.23 2.62 -11.12
CA GLY A 60 16.43 2.98 -10.37
C GLY A 60 16.78 4.47 -10.47
N THR A 61 15.99 5.27 -11.17
CA THR A 61 16.16 6.73 -11.20
C THR A 61 16.12 7.30 -9.78
N PRO A 62 17.11 8.12 -9.39
CA PRO A 62 17.20 8.68 -8.04
C PRO A 62 15.93 9.41 -7.63
N ASN A 63 15.56 9.28 -6.36
CA ASN A 63 14.41 9.94 -5.70
C ASN A 63 13.02 9.56 -6.23
N VAL A 64 12.89 8.75 -7.27
CA VAL A 64 11.59 8.34 -7.81
C VAL A 64 10.75 7.61 -6.77
N CYS A 65 11.34 6.68 -6.02
CA CYS A 65 10.60 5.95 -4.97
C CYS A 65 10.11 6.89 -3.87
N SER A 66 10.94 7.80 -3.36
CA SER A 66 10.52 8.76 -2.34
C SER A 66 9.47 9.73 -2.85
N ALA A 67 9.58 10.20 -4.09
CA ALA A 67 8.58 11.05 -4.73
C ALA A 67 7.23 10.33 -4.85
N LEU A 68 7.22 9.05 -5.26
CA LEU A 68 6.02 8.23 -5.37
C LEU A 68 5.37 7.96 -4.00
N TYR A 69 6.17 7.64 -2.95
CA TYR A 69 5.64 7.49 -1.59
C TYR A 69 5.02 8.78 -1.07
N GLY A 70 5.69 9.91 -1.28
CA GLY A 70 5.16 11.22 -0.90
C GLY A 70 3.89 11.59 -1.67
N ALA A 71 3.83 11.32 -2.97
CA ALA A 71 2.65 11.54 -3.77
C ALA A 71 1.49 10.63 -3.36
N SER A 72 1.77 9.35 -3.11
CA SER A 72 0.76 8.39 -2.62
C SER A 72 0.11 8.86 -1.32
N ALA A 73 0.93 9.35 -0.39
CA ALA A 73 0.43 9.87 0.89
C ALA A 73 -0.45 11.13 0.69
N ARG A 74 -0.06 12.05 -0.19
CA ARG A 74 -0.88 13.24 -0.49
C ARG A 74 -2.22 12.87 -1.10
N VAL A 75 -2.24 11.98 -2.10
CA VAL A 75 -3.49 11.53 -2.73
C VAL A 75 -4.39 10.84 -1.72
N ALA A 76 -3.86 9.92 -0.91
CA ALA A 76 -4.64 9.24 0.13
C ALA A 76 -5.29 10.25 1.10
N ARG A 77 -4.53 11.27 1.53
CA ARG A 77 -5.05 12.32 2.41
C ARG A 77 -6.18 13.12 1.77
N GLU A 78 -6.01 13.53 0.51
CA GLU A 78 -7.04 14.28 -0.22
C GLU A 78 -8.30 13.44 -0.50
N MET A 79 -8.14 12.11 -0.63
CA MET A 79 -9.27 11.17 -0.70
C MET A 79 -9.99 10.99 0.64
N GLY A 80 -9.50 11.60 1.72
CA GLY A 80 -10.10 11.52 3.04
C GLY A 80 -9.70 10.30 3.85
N ALA A 81 -8.63 9.59 3.48
CA ALA A 81 -8.08 8.51 4.30
C ALA A 81 -7.61 9.04 5.66
N ALA A 82 -7.71 8.22 6.69
CA ALA A 82 -7.14 8.50 8.00
C ALA A 82 -5.64 8.13 8.04
N LYS A 83 -5.27 7.08 7.31
CA LYS A 83 -3.92 6.50 7.33
C LYS A 83 -3.55 5.94 5.96
N ILE A 84 -2.26 5.96 5.64
CA ILE A 84 -1.67 5.18 4.56
C ILE A 84 -0.55 4.30 5.13
N LEU A 85 -0.41 3.09 4.61
CA LEU A 85 0.64 2.15 5.02
C LEU A 85 1.29 1.44 3.84
N THR A 86 2.43 0.83 4.08
CA THR A 86 3.12 -0.09 3.16
C THR A 86 4.00 -1.06 3.94
N TYR A 87 4.47 -2.09 3.27
CA TYR A 87 5.37 -3.08 3.82
C TYR A 87 6.64 -3.17 2.98
N THR A 88 7.78 -3.23 3.66
CA THR A 88 9.08 -3.56 3.08
C THR A 88 9.62 -4.84 3.73
N LEU A 89 10.62 -5.45 3.11
CA LEU A 89 11.40 -6.49 3.77
C LEU A 89 12.28 -5.86 4.85
N ASP A 90 12.58 -6.60 5.91
CA ASP A 90 13.46 -6.12 6.99
C ASP A 90 14.89 -5.88 6.49
N SER A 91 15.31 -6.58 5.44
CA SER A 91 16.56 -6.38 4.74
C SER A 91 16.66 -5.07 3.94
N GLU A 92 15.50 -4.46 3.62
CA GLU A 92 15.47 -3.20 2.88
C GLU A 92 15.69 -2.00 3.81
N SER A 93 16.53 -1.07 3.35
CA SER A 93 16.92 0.09 4.17
C SER A 93 15.77 1.01 4.57
N GLY A 94 14.68 1.05 3.81
CA GLY A 94 13.57 1.99 3.99
C GLY A 94 13.95 3.46 3.77
N ALA A 95 15.06 3.73 3.11
CA ALA A 95 15.57 5.11 2.92
C ALA A 95 14.57 6.01 2.19
N SER A 96 13.92 5.47 1.14
CA SER A 96 12.92 6.22 0.35
C SER A 96 11.67 6.58 1.17
N LEU A 97 11.27 5.71 2.08
CA LEU A 97 10.15 5.94 2.99
C LEU A 97 10.48 7.02 4.02
N ARG A 98 11.66 6.92 4.66
CA ARG A 98 12.13 7.97 5.58
C ARG A 98 12.24 9.33 4.88
N ALA A 99 12.81 9.35 3.66
CA ALA A 99 12.91 10.58 2.87
C ALA A 99 11.54 11.17 2.50
N ALA A 100 10.51 10.34 2.39
CA ALA A 100 9.12 10.75 2.15
C ALA A 100 8.33 11.07 3.44
N GLY A 101 8.97 11.03 4.62
CA GLY A 101 8.34 11.35 5.91
C GLY A 101 7.48 10.23 6.48
N TRP A 102 7.69 8.97 6.07
CA TRP A 102 6.98 7.84 6.62
C TRP A 102 7.63 7.34 7.90
N ASN A 103 6.81 6.92 8.85
CA ASN A 103 7.25 6.37 10.13
C ASN A 103 7.33 4.84 10.07
N ARG A 104 8.39 4.29 10.65
CA ARG A 104 8.51 2.87 10.91
C ARG A 104 7.57 2.52 12.06
N ASP A 105 6.51 1.79 11.79
CA ASP A 105 5.34 1.62 12.65
C ASP A 105 5.34 0.24 13.34
N LYS A 106 5.76 -0.81 12.65
CA LYS A 106 5.80 -2.16 13.20
C LYS A 106 6.88 -3.02 12.54
N ASP A 107 7.66 -3.70 13.36
CA ASP A 107 8.74 -4.59 12.96
C ASP A 107 8.37 -6.07 13.07
N GLY A 108 9.16 -6.90 12.38
CA GLY A 108 9.13 -8.35 12.56
C GLY A 108 7.82 -9.03 12.18
N ILE A 109 7.06 -8.45 11.26
CA ILE A 109 5.79 -9.02 10.81
C ILE A 109 6.09 -10.26 9.98
N GLN A 110 5.69 -11.42 10.49
CA GLN A 110 5.71 -12.66 9.72
C GLN A 110 4.47 -12.72 8.83
N SER A 111 4.69 -12.96 7.55
CA SER A 111 3.59 -13.18 6.60
C SER A 111 3.18 -14.65 6.67
N TRP A 112 2.09 -14.96 7.37
CA TRP A 112 1.47 -16.28 7.40
C TRP A 112 0.50 -16.42 6.22
N TRP A 113 0.98 -16.35 4.99
CA TRP A 113 0.16 -16.77 3.86
C TRP A 113 0.45 -18.25 3.59
N THR A 114 -0.23 -19.13 4.29
CA THR A 114 -0.46 -20.48 3.81
C THR A 114 -1.54 -20.40 2.73
N HIS A 115 -1.16 -20.08 1.50
CA HIS A 115 -2.02 -20.34 0.37
C HIS A 115 -1.86 -21.80 0.01
N ASP A 116 -2.91 -22.56 0.33
CA ASP A 116 -3.18 -23.91 -0.11
C ASP A 116 -2.92 -24.03 -1.63
N GLY A 117 -1.96 -24.90 -2.00
CA GLY A 117 -2.00 -25.68 -3.21
C GLY A 117 -1.63 -25.08 -4.56
N SER A 118 -1.19 -23.87 -4.74
CA SER A 118 -0.81 -23.35 -6.06
C SER A 118 0.67 -23.57 -6.39
N ARG A 119 0.95 -24.25 -7.53
CA ARG A 119 2.28 -24.65 -8.03
C ARG A 119 3.26 -23.50 -8.38
N THR A 120 2.88 -22.26 -8.25
CA THR A 120 3.75 -21.08 -8.36
C THR A 120 4.56 -20.82 -7.07
N ALA A 121 4.46 -21.71 -6.12
CA ALA A 121 4.91 -21.56 -4.75
C ALA A 121 6.44 -21.64 -4.52
N ALA A 122 7.25 -22.06 -5.48
CA ALA A 122 8.68 -22.30 -5.21
C ALA A 122 9.47 -20.99 -5.08
N VAL A 123 9.22 -20.00 -5.95
CA VAL A 123 9.89 -18.69 -5.90
C VAL A 123 9.27 -17.79 -4.81
N ALA A 124 7.97 -17.95 -4.54
CA ALA A 124 7.28 -17.20 -3.48
C ALA A 124 7.71 -17.66 -2.08
N ARG A 125 8.11 -18.91 -1.88
CA ARG A 125 8.49 -19.44 -0.56
C ARG A 125 9.76 -18.84 0.01
N GLU A 126 10.73 -18.49 -0.81
CA GLU A 126 12.00 -17.93 -0.35
C GLU A 126 11.82 -16.54 0.28
N HIS A 127 10.88 -15.74 -0.24
CA HIS A 127 10.53 -14.41 0.30
C HIS A 127 9.39 -14.41 1.32
N MET A 128 8.67 -15.52 1.46
CA MET A 128 7.57 -15.63 2.44
C MET A 128 8.04 -15.82 3.88
N THR A 129 9.29 -16.19 4.08
CA THR A 129 9.90 -16.36 5.42
C THR A 129 10.60 -15.10 5.92
N GLU A 130 10.84 -14.12 5.06
CA GLU A 130 11.44 -12.85 5.47
C GLU A 130 10.48 -12.01 6.32
N ARG A 131 11.04 -11.45 7.37
CA ARG A 131 10.32 -10.52 8.22
C ARG A 131 10.05 -9.24 7.46
N LYS A 132 8.87 -8.68 7.66
CA LYS A 132 8.46 -7.42 7.05
C LYS A 132 8.41 -6.32 8.10
N VAL A 133 8.64 -5.11 7.64
CA VAL A 133 8.49 -3.88 8.39
C VAL A 133 7.30 -3.12 7.82
N ARG A 134 6.41 -2.66 8.69
CA ARG A 134 5.33 -1.77 8.30
C ARG A 134 5.74 -0.33 8.48
N TRP A 135 5.45 0.46 7.47
CA TRP A 135 5.63 1.90 7.45
C TRP A 135 4.28 2.57 7.28
N SER A 136 4.09 3.72 7.91
CA SER A 136 2.82 4.43 7.79
C SER A 136 2.94 5.94 7.95
N VAL A 137 1.91 6.63 7.44
CA VAL A 137 1.63 8.04 7.73
C VAL A 137 0.19 8.12 8.20
N THR A 138 -0.03 8.68 9.38
CA THR A 138 -1.36 8.97 9.91
C THR A 138 -1.68 10.43 9.64
N PHE A 139 -2.86 10.70 9.08
CA PHE A 139 -3.31 12.05 8.71
C PHE A 139 -4.27 12.60 9.76
N ARG A 140 -5.09 11.73 10.32
CA ARG A 140 -6.08 12.02 11.36
C ARG A 140 -6.42 10.72 12.09
N GLU A 141 -7.02 10.83 13.26
CA GLU A 141 -7.61 9.67 13.90
C GLU A 141 -8.76 9.11 13.05
N PRO A 142 -8.91 7.79 12.97
CA PRO A 142 -10.03 7.16 12.29
C PRO A 142 -11.35 7.66 12.87
N ILE A 143 -12.31 8.00 12.00
CA ILE A 143 -13.65 8.34 12.45
C ILE A 143 -14.34 7.05 12.84
N GLU A 144 -14.72 6.95 14.11
CA GLU A 144 -15.59 5.88 14.56
C GLU A 144 -16.97 6.12 13.95
N VAL A 145 -17.32 5.31 12.95
CA VAL A 145 -18.67 5.34 12.38
C VAL A 145 -19.58 4.66 13.38
N LEU A 146 -20.20 5.46 14.25
CA LEU A 146 -21.35 5.00 15.02
C LEU A 146 -22.46 4.68 14.02
N LEU A 147 -22.57 3.41 13.65
CA LEU A 147 -23.77 2.94 12.97
C LEU A 147 -24.94 3.27 13.92
N PRO A 148 -25.98 3.97 13.44
CA PRO A 148 -27.15 4.17 14.27
C PRO A 148 -27.60 2.78 14.71
N SER A 149 -27.61 2.55 16.02
CA SER A 149 -28.20 1.36 16.58
C SER A 149 -29.57 1.23 15.94
N THR A 150 -29.84 0.09 15.33
CA THR A 150 -31.14 -0.24 14.74
C THR A 150 -32.17 -0.24 15.87
N GLY A 151 -32.52 0.95 16.32
CA GLY A 151 -33.56 1.24 17.29
C GLY A 151 -34.86 1.36 16.53
N LEU A 152 -35.58 0.26 16.47
CA LEU A 152 -37.02 0.20 16.54
C LEU A 152 -37.80 1.11 15.58
N LEU A 153 -38.14 0.56 14.43
CA LEU A 153 -39.45 0.84 13.84
C LEU A 153 -40.55 0.20 14.69
N GLU A 154 -40.73 0.69 15.90
CA GLU A 154 -41.97 0.43 16.68
C GLU A 154 -42.88 1.64 16.48
N GLY A 155 -44.03 1.41 15.85
CA GLY A 155 -45.16 2.31 15.88
C GLY A 155 -45.59 2.86 14.52
N ILE A 156 -46.05 2.00 13.60
CA ILE A 156 -47.06 2.40 12.61
C ILE A 156 -48.38 1.92 13.16
N PRO A 157 -49.27 2.77 13.71
CA PRO A 157 -50.63 2.39 14.01
C PRO A 157 -51.41 2.19 12.71
N THR A 158 -52.09 1.05 12.67
CA THR A 158 -53.06 0.66 11.64
C THR A 158 -54.22 1.62 11.56
#